data_0dd1f666049ee8e0665353a69271a4fa
#
_entry.id   0dd1f666049ee8e0665353a69271a4fa
#
_cell.length_a   1.000
_cell.length_b   1.000
_cell.length_c   1.000
_cell.angle_alpha   90.00
_cell.angle_beta   90.00
_cell.angle_gamma   90.00
#
_symmetry.space_group_name_H-M   'P 1'
#
loop_
_entity.id
_entity.type
_entity.pdbx_description
1 polymer ?
#
loop_
_entity_poly.entity_id
_entity_poly.type
_entity_poly.pdbx_seq_one_letter_code
_entity_poly.pdbx_strand_id
1 'polypeptide(L)'
;MEKRSRRKKHSGLPVVRESIQFFKNYRQWSNKTFVVVLLIVVAISMALTLLAQGIKGVPLWNRNAPAVSQNSDSKGKNSVTEEETSVRIMANGDLLYHIPIYRTALKEDGTYDFHENFEYVKPWLKQADLVIGDFEGTVNKDHYLAGYPLFNAPGEVMDAIKDAGYQVLDLAHNHILDSQIEGVFSTADAIEKAGMTPIGVYTHEPRDKAPIVIKEVKGIKVALLAYSYGFNGIEEYISKEDYDNHLSDLDEEKMKAEIERAEKEADITVVMPQMGIEYQLEPTEEQKELYHKMIDWGADIIFGGHPHVVEPAETVDKDGDKKLIIYSMGNFLSNQRIETMQDEENAKWTERGVLMDVTIKKKAGKTTIETAKAHPSWVNRTPKGTYSPEGYPLYLYQTYILDDFIEGGKYRDQLDEATKERIDTAYKEMNEHVGLKW
;
A
#
# COMPACT_ATOMS: atom_id res chain seq x y z
N MET A 1 -55.64 28.07 8.89
CA MET A 1 -55.81 26.60 9.05
C MET A 1 -54.42 25.99 9.19
N GLU A 2 -54.00 25.78 10.45
CA GLU A 2 -52.69 25.18 10.81
C GLU A 2 -52.79 23.66 10.68
N LYS A 3 -51.81 23.05 10.02
CA LYS A 3 -51.56 21.61 10.11
C LYS A 3 -50.25 21.38 10.89
N ARG A 4 -50.39 20.99 12.15
CA ARG A 4 -49.27 20.50 12.99
C ARG A 4 -48.79 19.13 12.50
N SER A 5 -47.52 19.06 12.11
CA SER A 5 -46.79 17.81 11.88
C SER A 5 -46.30 17.22 13.19
N ARG A 6 -46.74 16.00 13.53
CA ARG A 6 -46.28 15.23 14.69
C ARG A 6 -44.93 14.56 14.40
N ARG A 7 -43.86 14.98 15.05
CA ARG A 7 -42.60 14.25 15.13
C ARG A 7 -42.78 12.97 15.97
N LYS A 8 -42.52 11.80 15.37
CA LYS A 8 -42.38 10.52 16.11
C LYS A 8 -41.03 10.53 16.84
N LYS A 9 -41.08 10.36 18.15
CA LYS A 9 -39.90 10.08 18.99
C LYS A 9 -39.51 8.61 18.81
N HIS A 10 -38.29 8.36 18.30
CA HIS A 10 -37.67 7.03 18.37
C HIS A 10 -37.21 6.77 19.79
N SER A 11 -37.77 5.74 20.43
CA SER A 11 -37.32 5.21 21.71
C SER A 11 -36.08 4.33 21.50
N GLY A 12 -34.89 4.82 21.87
CA GLY A 12 -33.69 3.98 21.92
C GLY A 12 -33.76 2.97 23.05
N LEU A 13 -33.18 1.79 22.84
CA LEU A 13 -33.12 0.67 23.78
C LEU A 13 -32.57 1.09 25.15
N PRO A 14 -33.14 0.57 26.29
CA PRO A 14 -32.78 0.98 27.64
C PRO A 14 -31.31 0.78 28.02
N VAL A 15 -30.63 -0.23 27.46
CA VAL A 15 -29.21 -0.55 27.72
C VAL A 15 -28.25 0.58 27.32
N VAL A 16 -28.53 1.28 26.21
CA VAL A 16 -27.67 2.40 25.73
C VAL A 16 -27.80 3.62 26.65
N ARG A 17 -28.96 3.83 27.27
CA ARG A 17 -29.17 4.94 28.21
C ARG A 17 -28.39 4.75 29.52
N GLU A 18 -28.31 3.53 30.03
CA GLU A 18 -27.59 3.24 31.28
C GLU A 18 -26.08 3.35 31.08
N SER A 19 -25.55 2.89 29.95
CA SER A 19 -24.13 3.04 29.62
C SER A 19 -23.69 4.52 29.52
N ILE A 20 -24.50 5.35 28.90
CA ILE A 20 -24.22 6.81 28.78
C ILE A 20 -24.28 7.50 30.15
N GLN A 21 -25.17 7.07 31.04
CA GLN A 21 -25.27 7.62 32.39
C GLN A 21 -24.07 7.20 33.26
N PHE A 22 -23.57 5.97 33.10
CA PHE A 22 -22.36 5.47 33.74
C PHE A 22 -21.12 6.32 33.40
N PHE A 23 -20.90 6.61 32.12
CA PHE A 23 -19.77 7.41 31.64
C PHE A 23 -19.88 8.92 31.99
N LYS A 24 -21.09 9.45 32.18
CA LYS A 24 -21.26 10.83 32.64
C LYS A 24 -20.84 11.06 34.09
N ASN A 25 -20.88 10.04 34.92
CA ASN A 25 -20.61 10.12 36.37
C ASN A 25 -19.11 9.87 36.70
N TYR A 26 -18.27 9.39 35.75
CA TYR A 26 -16.88 9.06 36.06
C TYR A 26 -16.05 10.27 36.53
N ARG A 27 -16.39 11.50 36.08
CA ARG A 27 -15.72 12.75 36.49
C ARG A 27 -15.95 13.11 37.98
N GLN A 28 -16.87 12.47 38.64
CA GLN A 28 -17.19 12.69 40.07
C GLN A 28 -16.62 11.62 41.00
N TRP A 29 -15.93 10.62 40.45
CA TRP A 29 -15.32 9.55 41.24
C TRP A 29 -14.09 10.08 41.98
N SER A 30 -13.99 9.70 43.28
CA SER A 30 -12.75 9.94 43.99
C SER A 30 -11.63 9.08 43.40
N ASN A 31 -10.38 9.54 43.52
CA ASN A 31 -9.21 8.78 43.05
C ASN A 31 -9.18 7.33 43.59
N LYS A 32 -9.71 7.11 44.78
CA LYS A 32 -9.83 5.78 45.38
C LYS A 32 -10.83 4.90 44.63
N THR A 33 -11.99 5.45 44.25
CA THR A 33 -13.03 4.73 43.50
C THR A 33 -12.55 4.36 42.12
N PHE A 34 -11.80 5.27 41.44
CA PHE A 34 -11.23 5.01 40.13
C PHE A 34 -10.20 3.87 40.18
N VAL A 35 -9.30 3.87 41.15
CA VAL A 35 -8.30 2.81 41.34
C VAL A 35 -8.95 1.45 41.63
N VAL A 36 -9.99 1.41 42.44
CA VAL A 36 -10.72 0.14 42.74
C VAL A 36 -11.38 -0.42 41.47
N VAL A 37 -12.04 0.40 40.67
CA VAL A 37 -12.67 -0.05 39.42
C VAL A 37 -11.62 -0.53 38.41
N LEU A 38 -10.50 0.17 38.30
CA LEU A 38 -9.39 -0.24 37.43
C LEU A 38 -8.83 -1.62 37.86
N LEU A 39 -8.62 -1.83 39.14
CA LEU A 39 -8.14 -3.12 39.66
C LEU A 39 -9.12 -4.26 39.39
N ILE A 40 -10.44 -4.01 39.51
CA ILE A 40 -11.46 -5.00 39.15
C ILE A 40 -11.44 -5.36 37.67
N VAL A 41 -11.30 -4.38 36.79
CA VAL A 41 -11.20 -4.61 35.32
C VAL A 41 -9.96 -5.43 35.00
N VAL A 42 -8.81 -5.10 35.60
CA VAL A 42 -7.56 -5.87 35.43
C VAL A 42 -7.71 -7.30 35.93
N ALA A 43 -8.32 -7.50 37.07
CA ALA A 43 -8.56 -8.84 37.65
C ALA A 43 -9.49 -9.70 36.77
N ILE A 44 -10.54 -9.11 36.19
CA ILE A 44 -11.45 -9.79 35.26
C ILE A 44 -10.70 -10.15 33.96
N SER A 45 -9.87 -9.25 33.43
CA SER A 45 -9.08 -9.51 32.24
C SER A 45 -8.08 -10.64 32.46
N MET A 46 -7.38 -10.67 33.61
CA MET A 46 -6.49 -11.78 33.99
C MET A 46 -7.24 -13.11 34.13
N ALA A 47 -8.43 -13.10 34.77
CA ALA A 47 -9.23 -14.30 34.92
C ALA A 47 -9.73 -14.86 33.58
N LEU A 48 -10.11 -13.98 32.62
CA LEU A 48 -10.51 -14.38 31.29
C LEU A 48 -9.31 -14.94 30.47
N THR A 49 -8.11 -14.40 30.66
CA THR A 49 -6.88 -14.90 30.01
C THR A 49 -6.51 -16.30 30.55
N LEU A 50 -6.63 -16.52 31.88
CA LEU A 50 -6.37 -17.82 32.48
C LEU A 50 -7.41 -18.88 32.08
N LEU A 51 -8.70 -18.50 31.94
CA LEU A 51 -9.75 -19.36 31.40
C LEU A 51 -9.51 -19.73 29.93
N ALA A 52 -9.04 -18.79 29.10
CA ALA A 52 -8.70 -19.04 27.70
C ALA A 52 -7.48 -19.99 27.56
N GLN A 53 -6.53 -19.93 28.48
CA GLN A 53 -5.39 -20.86 28.54
C GLN A 53 -5.77 -22.24 29.05
N GLY A 54 -6.78 -22.36 29.93
CA GLY A 54 -7.27 -23.63 30.45
C GLY A 54 -8.04 -24.50 29.46
N ILE A 55 -8.48 -23.93 28.32
CA ILE A 55 -9.24 -24.66 27.27
C ILE A 55 -8.30 -25.39 26.29
N LYS A 56 -6.99 -25.10 26.28
CA LYS A 56 -6.00 -25.90 25.52
C LYS A 56 -5.38 -26.93 26.47
N GLY A 57 -5.96 -28.13 26.46
CA GLY A 57 -5.63 -29.24 27.34
C GLY A 57 -4.11 -29.52 27.44
N VAL A 58 -3.56 -29.25 28.60
CA VAL A 58 -2.27 -29.79 29.03
C VAL A 58 -2.57 -30.68 30.26
N PRO A 59 -2.26 -31.99 30.25
CA PRO A 59 -2.49 -32.85 31.40
C PRO A 59 -1.50 -32.53 32.52
N LEU A 60 -2.04 -32.24 33.70
CA LEU A 60 -1.27 -32.19 34.93
C LEU A 60 -0.99 -33.61 35.47
N TRP A 61 0.31 -33.88 35.61
CA TRP A 61 0.90 -34.89 36.48
C TRP A 61 0.81 -36.37 36.12
N ASN A 62 1.99 -36.93 35.78
CA ASN A 62 2.31 -38.28 36.16
C ASN A 62 3.74 -38.34 36.74
N ARG A 63 3.80 -38.55 38.07
CA ARG A 63 5.05 -38.93 38.75
C ARG A 63 5.24 -40.44 38.61
N ASN A 64 6.24 -40.87 37.87
CA ASN A 64 6.98 -42.10 38.12
C ASN A 64 8.23 -42.08 37.25
N ALA A 65 9.38 -41.88 37.87
CA ALA A 65 10.65 -42.13 37.28
C ALA A 65 11.04 -43.63 37.55
N PRO A 66 11.73 -44.23 36.63
CA PRO A 66 12.84 -45.11 37.00
C PRO A 66 14.17 -44.69 36.38
N ALA A 67 15.19 -45.13 37.08
CA ALA A 67 16.58 -44.73 37.10
C ALA A 67 17.35 -44.98 35.78
N VAL A 68 18.25 -44.04 35.55
CA VAL A 68 19.65 -44.09 35.04
C VAL A 68 20.14 -45.42 34.47
N SER A 69 20.49 -45.38 33.18
CA SER A 69 21.62 -46.14 32.63
C SER A 69 22.52 -45.17 31.87
N GLN A 70 23.72 -44.95 32.41
CA GLN A 70 24.81 -44.31 31.67
C GLN A 70 25.26 -45.24 30.55
N ASN A 71 25.32 -44.73 29.34
CA ASN A 71 26.34 -45.18 28.39
C ASN A 71 26.81 -44.03 27.49
N SER A 72 28.06 -43.99 27.37
CA SER A 72 28.97 -43.01 26.83
C SER A 72 28.90 -42.79 25.32
N ASP A 73 29.30 -41.55 24.96
CA ASP A 73 30.00 -41.16 23.74
C ASP A 73 29.30 -41.36 22.38
N SER A 74 28.64 -40.28 21.94
CA SER A 74 28.86 -39.84 20.56
C SER A 74 28.83 -38.31 20.51
N LYS A 75 29.94 -37.70 20.15
CA LYS A 75 30.05 -36.29 19.72
C LYS A 75 29.17 -36.10 18.47
N GLY A 76 27.88 -35.86 18.65
CA GLY A 76 27.03 -35.24 17.67
C GLY A 76 27.34 -33.75 17.69
N LYS A 77 27.95 -33.21 16.64
CA LYS A 77 27.86 -31.79 16.34
C LYS A 77 26.39 -31.44 16.26
N ASN A 78 25.84 -30.78 17.28
CA ASN A 78 24.60 -30.02 17.13
C ASN A 78 24.93 -28.90 16.13
N SER A 79 24.63 -29.12 14.87
CA SER A 79 24.38 -28.01 13.94
C SER A 79 23.12 -27.31 14.47
N VAL A 80 23.31 -26.24 15.21
CA VAL A 80 22.27 -25.24 15.36
C VAL A 80 21.93 -24.86 13.90
N THR A 81 20.83 -25.35 13.38
CA THR A 81 20.27 -24.84 12.11
C THR A 81 19.93 -23.40 12.43
N GLU A 82 20.74 -22.47 11.95
CA GLU A 82 20.43 -21.04 12.02
C GLU A 82 19.05 -20.86 11.41
N GLU A 83 18.13 -20.30 12.20
CA GLU A 83 16.76 -20.06 11.77
C GLU A 83 16.78 -19.05 10.61
N GLU A 84 16.31 -19.49 9.46
CA GLU A 84 16.30 -18.70 8.23
C GLU A 84 14.85 -18.43 7.84
N THR A 85 14.51 -17.15 7.64
CA THR A 85 13.16 -16.70 7.25
C THR A 85 13.27 -15.84 6.01
N SER A 86 12.27 -15.98 5.13
CA SER A 86 12.18 -15.21 3.87
C SER A 86 10.80 -14.59 3.71
N VAL A 87 10.79 -13.34 3.27
CA VAL A 87 9.59 -12.54 2.96
C VAL A 87 9.68 -12.05 1.52
N ARG A 88 8.61 -12.24 0.75
CA ARG A 88 8.47 -11.71 -0.61
C ARG A 88 7.60 -10.46 -0.59
N ILE A 89 8.16 -9.33 -1.01
CA ILE A 89 7.45 -8.06 -1.16
C ILE A 89 7.22 -7.81 -2.64
N MET A 90 5.99 -7.43 -3.01
CA MET A 90 5.70 -6.89 -4.33
C MET A 90 5.22 -5.44 -4.19
N ALA A 91 5.69 -4.59 -5.11
CA ALA A 91 5.25 -3.19 -5.20
C ALA A 91 5.02 -2.78 -6.65
N ASN A 92 4.07 -1.88 -6.87
CA ASN A 92 3.80 -1.29 -8.18
C ASN A 92 3.54 0.21 -8.05
N GLY A 93 3.65 0.92 -9.18
CA GLY A 93 3.34 2.34 -9.28
C GLY A 93 1.85 2.63 -9.36
N ASP A 94 1.50 3.65 -10.11
CA ASP A 94 0.28 4.42 -10.00
C ASP A 94 -1.00 3.62 -10.32
N LEU A 95 -1.88 3.49 -9.33
CA LEU A 95 -3.28 3.11 -9.49
C LEU A 95 -4.09 4.39 -9.69
N LEU A 96 -4.08 4.91 -10.92
CA LEU A 96 -4.65 6.20 -11.31
C LEU A 96 -5.98 6.04 -12.02
N TYR A 97 -7.07 6.22 -11.28
CA TYR A 97 -8.42 5.98 -11.77
C TYR A 97 -9.00 7.18 -12.53
N HIS A 98 -9.14 7.06 -13.83
CA HIS A 98 -9.76 8.05 -14.73
C HIS A 98 -11.26 7.79 -14.97
N ILE A 99 -12.01 8.81 -15.36
CA ILE A 99 -13.45 8.69 -15.68
C ILE A 99 -13.79 7.55 -16.65
N PRO A 100 -13.03 7.25 -17.72
CA PRO A 100 -13.33 6.10 -18.59
C PRO A 100 -13.33 4.75 -17.88
N ILE A 101 -12.50 4.60 -16.82
CA ILE A 101 -12.47 3.39 -15.99
C ILE A 101 -13.73 3.29 -15.14
N TYR A 102 -14.19 4.40 -14.52
CA TYR A 102 -15.45 4.44 -13.76
C TYR A 102 -16.66 4.08 -14.62
N ARG A 103 -16.72 4.64 -15.85
CA ARG A 103 -17.85 4.38 -16.76
C ARG A 103 -18.02 2.89 -17.06
N THR A 104 -16.92 2.17 -17.19
CA THR A 104 -16.95 0.73 -17.48
C THR A 104 -17.27 -0.10 -16.25
N ALA A 105 -16.88 0.36 -15.07
CA ALA A 105 -17.15 -0.30 -13.80
C ALA A 105 -18.59 -0.07 -13.29
N LEU A 106 -19.30 0.94 -13.81
CA LEU A 106 -20.67 1.27 -13.39
C LEU A 106 -21.65 0.14 -13.75
N LYS A 107 -22.38 -0.37 -12.75
CA LYS A 107 -23.44 -1.37 -12.89
C LYS A 107 -24.82 -0.75 -13.05
N GLU A 108 -25.78 -1.56 -13.44
CA GLU A 108 -27.18 -1.14 -13.64
C GLU A 108 -27.86 -0.63 -12.35
N ASP A 109 -27.42 -1.10 -11.18
CA ASP A 109 -27.91 -0.68 -9.86
C ASP A 109 -27.27 0.62 -9.34
N GLY A 110 -26.36 1.22 -10.14
CA GLY A 110 -25.65 2.44 -9.80
C GLY A 110 -24.41 2.25 -8.92
N THR A 111 -24.06 1.04 -8.55
CA THR A 111 -22.79 0.70 -7.85
C THR A 111 -21.67 0.47 -8.86
N TYR A 112 -20.42 0.33 -8.37
CA TYR A 112 -19.26 0.11 -9.22
C TYR A 112 -18.62 -1.25 -8.94
N ASP A 113 -17.96 -1.83 -9.96
CA ASP A 113 -17.21 -3.06 -9.84
C ASP A 113 -15.89 -2.96 -10.61
N PHE A 114 -14.77 -2.97 -9.89
CA PHE A 114 -13.42 -2.80 -10.44
C PHE A 114 -12.60 -4.09 -10.43
N HIS A 115 -13.17 -5.23 -10.04
CA HIS A 115 -12.42 -6.48 -9.90
C HIS A 115 -11.79 -6.96 -11.22
N GLU A 116 -12.44 -6.71 -12.36
CA GLU A 116 -11.91 -7.06 -13.69
C GLU A 116 -10.57 -6.36 -14.01
N ASN A 117 -10.29 -5.17 -13.39
CA ASN A 117 -9.03 -4.47 -13.62
C ASN A 117 -7.82 -5.29 -13.17
N PHE A 118 -8.00 -6.14 -12.15
CA PHE A 118 -6.94 -6.91 -11.50
C PHE A 118 -6.94 -8.41 -11.87
N GLU A 119 -7.75 -8.85 -12.79
CA GLU A 119 -7.94 -10.26 -13.14
C GLU A 119 -6.61 -10.99 -13.37
N TYR A 120 -5.71 -10.39 -14.17
CA TYR A 120 -4.45 -11.00 -14.56
C TYR A 120 -3.30 -10.75 -13.57
N VAL A 121 -3.37 -9.72 -12.75
CA VAL A 121 -2.32 -9.42 -11.76
C VAL A 121 -2.58 -10.06 -10.40
N LYS A 122 -3.84 -10.30 -10.03
CA LYS A 122 -4.21 -10.93 -8.77
C LYS A 122 -3.48 -12.26 -8.49
N PRO A 123 -3.27 -13.18 -9.48
CA PRO A 123 -2.48 -14.39 -9.26
C PRO A 123 -1.01 -14.13 -8.94
N TRP A 124 -0.44 -13.02 -9.40
CA TRP A 124 0.91 -12.58 -9.08
C TRP A 124 0.97 -12.02 -7.65
N LEU A 125 0.13 -11.06 -7.34
CA LEU A 125 0.10 -10.39 -6.05
C LEU A 125 -0.15 -11.36 -4.88
N LYS A 126 -0.97 -12.39 -5.10
CA LYS A 126 -1.21 -13.46 -4.10
C LYS A 126 -0.02 -14.36 -3.80
N GLN A 127 1.08 -14.25 -4.53
CA GLN A 127 2.31 -14.96 -4.24
C GLN A 127 3.21 -14.19 -3.28
N ALA A 128 2.95 -12.90 -3.06
CA ALA A 128 3.70 -12.08 -2.13
C ALA A 128 3.18 -12.22 -0.69
N ASP A 129 4.06 -11.98 0.25
CA ASP A 129 3.74 -11.89 1.67
C ASP A 129 3.29 -10.48 2.06
N LEU A 130 3.77 -9.46 1.31
CA LEU A 130 3.40 -8.06 1.46
C LEU A 130 3.28 -7.43 0.06
N VAL A 131 2.13 -6.80 -0.21
CA VAL A 131 1.87 -6.06 -1.45
C VAL A 131 1.62 -4.60 -1.13
N ILE A 132 2.35 -3.72 -1.81
CA ILE A 132 2.30 -2.27 -1.66
C ILE A 132 1.90 -1.67 -3.01
N GLY A 133 0.95 -0.74 -3.05
CA GLY A 133 0.56 0.01 -4.24
C GLY A 133 0.58 1.50 -3.99
N ASP A 134 0.69 2.27 -5.04
CA ASP A 134 0.47 3.72 -5.02
C ASP A 134 -0.96 4.00 -5.49
N PHE A 135 -1.81 4.54 -4.60
CA PHE A 135 -3.17 4.93 -4.95
C PHE A 135 -3.21 6.43 -5.22
N GLU A 136 -3.08 6.82 -6.48
CA GLU A 136 -2.99 8.22 -6.89
C GLU A 136 -4.37 8.82 -7.14
N GLY A 137 -4.87 9.54 -6.13
CA GLY A 137 -6.19 10.18 -6.14
C GLY A 137 -6.83 10.17 -4.75
N THR A 138 -8.09 10.58 -4.69
CA THR A 138 -8.88 10.60 -3.45
C THR A 138 -10.11 9.70 -3.54
N VAL A 139 -10.66 9.35 -2.38
CA VAL A 139 -11.98 8.74 -2.20
C VAL A 139 -12.77 9.59 -1.22
N ASN A 140 -13.63 10.44 -1.74
CA ASN A 140 -14.48 11.29 -0.93
C ASN A 140 -15.92 11.30 -1.48
N LYS A 141 -16.85 10.65 -0.76
CA LYS A 141 -18.26 10.51 -1.12
C LYS A 141 -19.03 11.84 -1.13
N ASP A 142 -18.51 12.88 -0.48
CA ASP A 142 -19.13 14.19 -0.37
C ASP A 142 -18.68 15.14 -1.51
N HIS A 143 -17.77 14.64 -2.39
CA HIS A 143 -17.33 15.29 -3.63
C HIS A 143 -17.82 14.50 -4.85
N TYR A 144 -17.91 15.18 -6.01
CA TYR A 144 -18.25 14.53 -7.28
C TYR A 144 -17.15 13.57 -7.71
N LEU A 145 -17.53 12.43 -8.32
CA LEU A 145 -16.57 11.56 -8.98
C LEU A 145 -15.90 12.32 -10.13
N ALA A 146 -14.59 12.27 -10.18
CA ALA A 146 -13.79 13.02 -11.13
C ALA A 146 -12.52 12.26 -11.54
N GLY A 147 -12.00 12.60 -12.72
CA GLY A 147 -10.67 12.27 -13.18
C GLY A 147 -9.88 13.55 -13.33
N TYR A 148 -8.81 13.52 -14.16
CA TYR A 148 -7.96 14.69 -14.39
C TYR A 148 -8.80 15.98 -14.61
N PRO A 149 -8.44 17.12 -14.00
CA PRO A 149 -7.24 17.35 -13.17
C PRO A 149 -7.40 17.08 -11.67
N LEU A 150 -8.59 16.72 -11.19
CA LEU A 150 -8.88 16.49 -9.76
C LEU A 150 -9.49 15.10 -9.58
N PHE A 151 -8.69 14.14 -9.14
CA PHE A 151 -9.10 12.74 -9.05
C PHE A 151 -9.90 12.46 -7.77
N ASN A 152 -11.12 11.97 -7.95
CA ASN A 152 -11.94 11.46 -6.85
C ASN A 152 -12.67 10.20 -7.30
N ALA A 153 -12.28 9.05 -6.76
CA ALA A 153 -12.78 7.73 -7.14
C ALA A 153 -13.98 7.30 -6.29
N PRO A 154 -14.85 6.40 -6.80
CA PRO A 154 -15.87 5.75 -5.98
C PRO A 154 -15.21 4.81 -4.97
N GLY A 155 -15.82 4.68 -3.77
CA GLY A 155 -15.24 3.92 -2.66
C GLY A 155 -15.03 2.43 -2.95
N GLU A 156 -15.80 1.87 -3.89
CA GLU A 156 -15.73 0.46 -4.32
C GLU A 156 -14.37 0.09 -4.96
N VAL A 157 -13.54 1.07 -5.35
CA VAL A 157 -12.16 0.80 -5.79
C VAL A 157 -11.37 0.07 -4.70
N MET A 158 -11.62 0.39 -3.41
CA MET A 158 -10.89 -0.20 -2.29
C MET A 158 -11.20 -1.69 -2.11
N ASP A 159 -12.43 -2.12 -2.41
CA ASP A 159 -12.82 -3.54 -2.36
C ASP A 159 -12.05 -4.35 -3.40
N ALA A 160 -11.95 -3.85 -4.64
CA ALA A 160 -11.22 -4.50 -5.72
C ALA A 160 -9.70 -4.53 -5.47
N ILE A 161 -9.12 -3.44 -4.98
CA ILE A 161 -7.70 -3.35 -4.62
C ILE A 161 -7.40 -4.36 -3.49
N LYS A 162 -8.24 -4.41 -2.45
CA LYS A 162 -8.09 -5.37 -1.35
C LYS A 162 -8.18 -6.82 -1.83
N ASP A 163 -9.19 -7.13 -2.66
CA ASP A 163 -9.38 -8.49 -3.22
C ASP A 163 -8.23 -8.91 -4.14
N ALA A 164 -7.59 -7.96 -4.83
CA ALA A 164 -6.40 -8.21 -5.62
C ALA A 164 -5.20 -8.66 -4.78
N GLY A 165 -5.13 -8.25 -3.51
CA GLY A 165 -4.11 -8.72 -2.57
C GLY A 165 -3.30 -7.62 -1.88
N TYR A 166 -3.62 -6.34 -2.08
CA TYR A 166 -2.91 -5.24 -1.45
C TYR A 166 -3.13 -5.19 0.08
N GLN A 167 -2.07 -4.89 0.81
CA GLN A 167 -2.10 -4.67 2.25
C GLN A 167 -1.75 -3.23 2.63
N VAL A 168 -1.00 -2.52 1.78
CA VAL A 168 -0.56 -1.15 2.03
C VAL A 168 -0.78 -0.32 0.78
N LEU A 169 -1.26 0.92 0.95
CA LEU A 169 -1.39 1.90 -0.11
C LEU A 169 -0.66 3.19 0.28
N ASP A 170 0.19 3.63 -0.64
CA ASP A 170 0.82 4.95 -0.57
C ASP A 170 -0.19 6.03 -0.97
N LEU A 171 -0.24 7.10 -0.19
CA LEU A 171 -1.05 8.30 -0.39
C LEU A 171 -0.20 9.59 -0.46
N ALA A 172 1.14 9.49 -0.38
CA ALA A 172 2.01 10.64 -0.51
C ALA A 172 2.23 10.99 -1.99
N HIS A 173 1.19 11.49 -2.64
CA HIS A 173 1.22 11.89 -4.04
C HIS A 173 0.61 13.29 -4.23
N ASN A 174 0.89 13.92 -5.36
CA ASN A 174 0.46 15.28 -5.70
C ASN A 174 -1.07 15.45 -5.76
N HIS A 175 -1.84 14.36 -5.93
CA HIS A 175 -3.30 14.36 -6.02
C HIS A 175 -4.03 14.06 -4.69
N ILE A 176 -3.32 13.92 -3.56
CA ILE A 176 -3.99 13.61 -2.27
C ILE A 176 -4.88 14.76 -1.75
N LEU A 177 -4.65 15.98 -2.21
CA LEU A 177 -5.46 17.15 -1.87
C LEU A 177 -6.58 17.46 -2.88
N ASP A 178 -6.81 16.63 -3.89
CA ASP A 178 -7.82 16.88 -4.95
C ASP A 178 -9.25 17.04 -4.40
N SER A 179 -9.54 16.44 -3.27
CA SER A 179 -10.77 16.64 -2.50
C SER A 179 -10.51 17.42 -1.19
N GLN A 180 -9.56 18.34 -1.20
CA GLN A 180 -9.12 19.16 -0.06
C GLN A 180 -8.62 18.30 1.11
N ILE A 181 -8.45 18.89 2.29
CA ILE A 181 -7.97 18.17 3.48
C ILE A 181 -8.94 17.06 3.92
N GLU A 182 -10.24 17.26 3.72
CA GLU A 182 -11.25 16.24 3.99
C GLU A 182 -11.05 14.98 3.13
N GLY A 183 -10.51 15.14 1.91
CA GLY A 183 -10.13 14.04 1.02
C GLY A 183 -9.03 13.17 1.59
N VAL A 184 -8.02 13.76 2.25
CA VAL A 184 -6.95 13.03 2.93
C VAL A 184 -7.52 12.07 3.98
N PHE A 185 -8.38 12.60 4.86
CA PHE A 185 -9.01 11.80 5.92
C PHE A 185 -9.96 10.75 5.38
N SER A 186 -10.80 11.10 4.41
CA SER A 186 -11.79 10.17 3.85
C SER A 186 -11.15 9.05 3.05
N THR A 187 -10.03 9.31 2.34
CA THR A 187 -9.29 8.29 1.58
C THR A 187 -8.58 7.32 2.52
N ALA A 188 -7.88 7.82 3.54
CA ALA A 188 -7.24 6.98 4.54
C ALA A 188 -8.27 6.10 5.27
N ASP A 189 -9.41 6.66 5.69
CA ASP A 189 -10.51 5.93 6.33
C ASP A 189 -11.11 4.85 5.41
N ALA A 190 -11.23 5.11 4.10
CA ALA A 190 -11.71 4.11 3.14
C ALA A 190 -10.72 2.93 3.01
N ILE A 191 -9.42 3.19 2.97
CA ILE A 191 -8.36 2.18 2.94
C ILE A 191 -8.39 1.33 4.22
N GLU A 192 -8.47 1.97 5.39
CA GLU A 192 -8.52 1.27 6.68
C GLU A 192 -9.78 0.41 6.83
N LYS A 193 -10.94 0.92 6.40
CA LYS A 193 -12.21 0.16 6.39
C LYS A 193 -12.16 -1.05 5.48
N ALA A 194 -11.43 -0.99 4.38
CA ALA A 194 -11.17 -2.15 3.52
C ALA A 194 -10.15 -3.13 4.13
N GLY A 195 -9.56 -2.81 5.30
CA GLY A 195 -8.57 -3.65 5.98
C GLY A 195 -7.18 -3.58 5.35
N MET A 196 -6.84 -2.45 4.77
CA MET A 196 -5.49 -2.08 4.30
C MET A 196 -4.90 -0.98 5.19
N THR A 197 -3.65 -0.61 4.95
CA THR A 197 -2.95 0.42 5.73
C THR A 197 -2.52 1.54 4.80
N PRO A 198 -2.96 2.79 5.03
CA PRO A 198 -2.43 3.94 4.33
C PRO A 198 -1.05 4.31 4.88
N ILE A 199 -0.16 4.80 4.01
CA ILE A 199 1.10 5.45 4.36
C ILE A 199 1.21 6.79 3.65
N GLY A 200 2.11 7.66 4.11
CA GLY A 200 2.33 8.97 3.47
C GLY A 200 1.32 10.06 3.86
N VAL A 201 0.37 9.74 4.73
CA VAL A 201 -0.54 10.70 5.37
C VAL A 201 -0.70 10.38 6.85
N TYR A 202 -1.05 11.39 7.66
CA TYR A 202 -1.12 11.28 9.11
C TYR A 202 -2.50 11.72 9.61
N THR A 203 -3.42 10.76 9.79
CA THR A 203 -4.84 11.05 10.11
C THR A 203 -5.21 10.81 11.58
N HIS A 204 -4.40 10.06 12.34
CA HIS A 204 -4.65 9.74 13.74
C HIS A 204 -3.84 10.60 14.71
N GLU A 205 -2.58 10.87 14.35
CA GLU A 205 -1.65 11.70 15.13
C GLU A 205 -0.92 12.64 14.17
N PRO A 206 -0.48 13.84 14.60
CA PRO A 206 0.37 14.70 13.80
C PRO A 206 1.66 14.02 13.37
N ARG A 207 2.20 14.35 12.20
CA ARG A 207 3.40 13.75 11.60
C ARG A 207 4.59 13.65 12.57
N ASP A 208 4.84 14.70 13.35
CA ASP A 208 5.95 14.74 14.31
C ASP A 208 5.81 13.76 15.49
N LYS A 209 4.60 13.22 15.73
CA LYS A 209 4.26 12.29 16.81
C LYS A 209 3.90 10.90 16.30
N ALA A 210 3.55 10.79 15.03
CA ALA A 210 3.09 9.54 14.45
C ALA A 210 4.17 8.45 14.54
N PRO A 211 3.80 7.21 14.87
CA PRO A 211 4.74 6.09 14.81
C PRO A 211 5.08 5.80 13.33
N ILE A 212 6.27 5.21 13.12
CA ILE A 212 6.58 4.60 11.82
C ILE A 212 5.63 3.45 11.56
N VAL A 213 5.08 3.37 10.36
CA VAL A 213 4.27 2.23 9.95
C VAL A 213 5.18 1.03 9.74
N ILE A 214 5.02 0.01 10.58
CA ILE A 214 5.81 -1.23 10.51
C ILE A 214 4.87 -2.41 10.27
N LYS A 215 5.14 -3.19 9.23
CA LYS A 215 4.50 -4.49 8.98
C LYS A 215 5.43 -5.61 9.43
N GLU A 216 4.97 -6.40 10.38
CA GLU A 216 5.69 -7.61 10.77
C GLU A 216 5.17 -8.81 9.97
N VAL A 217 6.02 -9.36 9.13
CA VAL A 217 5.72 -10.47 8.23
C VAL A 217 6.71 -11.61 8.49
N LYS A 218 6.23 -12.75 8.92
CA LYS A 218 7.06 -13.93 9.24
C LYS A 218 8.25 -13.61 10.17
N GLY A 219 8.09 -12.65 11.11
CA GLY A 219 9.14 -12.23 12.04
C GLY A 219 10.19 -11.28 11.44
N ILE A 220 9.97 -10.76 10.24
CA ILE A 220 10.72 -9.64 9.64
C ILE A 220 9.86 -8.38 9.74
N LYS A 221 10.42 -7.33 10.33
CA LYS A 221 9.80 -6.01 10.44
C LYS A 221 10.16 -5.17 9.22
N VAL A 222 9.16 -4.73 8.49
CA VAL A 222 9.30 -3.86 7.32
C VAL A 222 8.72 -2.49 7.67
N ALA A 223 9.58 -1.49 7.80
CA ALA A 223 9.17 -0.10 7.92
C ALA A 223 8.78 0.48 6.55
N LEU A 224 7.74 1.28 6.52
CA LEU A 224 7.14 1.83 5.31
C LEU A 224 6.99 3.34 5.46
N LEU A 225 7.60 4.10 4.57
CA LEU A 225 7.58 5.55 4.51
C LEU A 225 7.24 6.00 3.09
N ALA A 226 6.56 7.14 2.96
CA ALA A 226 6.24 7.70 1.66
C ALA A 226 6.25 9.23 1.71
N TYR A 227 6.64 9.90 0.62
CA TYR A 227 6.85 11.34 0.55
C TYR A 227 6.48 11.90 -0.81
N SER A 228 5.89 13.10 -0.86
CA SER A 228 5.53 13.79 -2.11
C SER A 228 6.29 15.09 -2.28
N TYR A 229 6.61 15.41 -3.54
CA TYR A 229 7.26 16.69 -3.90
C TYR A 229 6.36 17.91 -3.73
N GLY A 230 5.04 17.73 -3.67
CA GLY A 230 4.05 18.79 -3.56
C GLY A 230 2.64 18.28 -3.82
N PHE A 231 1.67 19.19 -3.85
CA PHE A 231 0.24 18.86 -3.89
C PHE A 231 -0.51 19.72 -4.93
N ASN A 232 0.10 19.92 -6.10
CA ASN A 232 -0.47 20.64 -7.26
C ASN A 232 -0.91 22.09 -6.96
N GLY A 233 -0.29 22.73 -5.96
CA GLY A 233 -0.64 24.10 -5.51
C GLY A 233 -1.92 24.16 -4.66
N ILE A 234 -2.58 23.03 -4.40
CA ILE A 234 -3.78 23.00 -3.54
C ILE A 234 -3.40 23.20 -2.08
N GLU A 235 -2.17 22.90 -1.70
CA GLU A 235 -1.61 23.18 -0.38
C GLU A 235 -1.69 24.66 0.03
N GLU A 236 -1.77 25.59 -0.93
CA GLU A 236 -1.94 27.02 -0.66
C GLU A 236 -3.33 27.35 -0.06
N TYR A 237 -4.30 26.45 -0.17
CA TYR A 237 -5.69 26.64 0.28
C TYR A 237 -6.01 25.92 1.60
N ILE A 238 -5.06 25.19 2.17
CA ILE A 238 -5.20 24.56 3.49
C ILE A 238 -4.41 25.33 4.56
N SER A 239 -4.70 25.10 5.83
CA SER A 239 -3.94 25.74 6.90
C SER A 239 -2.52 25.17 6.99
N LYS A 240 -1.56 26.00 7.45
CA LYS A 240 -0.21 25.50 7.71
C LYS A 240 -0.21 24.37 8.76
N GLU A 241 -1.12 24.41 9.72
CA GLU A 241 -1.28 23.38 10.73
C GLU A 241 -1.70 22.04 10.10
N ASP A 242 -2.68 22.06 9.18
CA ASP A 242 -3.11 20.86 8.46
C ASP A 242 -1.99 20.31 7.57
N TYR A 243 -1.27 21.18 6.86
CA TYR A 243 -0.12 20.82 6.06
C TYR A 243 0.96 20.11 6.89
N ASP A 244 1.41 20.75 7.98
CA ASP A 244 2.50 20.22 8.81
C ASP A 244 2.12 18.93 9.54
N ASN A 245 0.84 18.78 9.91
CA ASN A 245 0.36 17.68 10.72
C ASN A 245 -0.04 16.44 9.89
N HIS A 246 -0.53 16.63 8.67
CA HIS A 246 -1.22 15.56 7.96
C HIS A 246 -0.58 15.11 6.66
N LEU A 247 0.34 15.91 6.09
CA LEU A 247 0.98 15.61 4.81
C LEU A 247 2.44 15.19 4.95
N SER A 248 2.88 14.36 4.03
CA SER A 248 4.26 13.87 3.95
C SER A 248 4.96 14.46 2.74
N ASP A 249 5.63 15.59 2.94
CA ASP A 249 6.41 16.29 1.93
C ASP A 249 7.88 15.86 1.92
N LEU A 250 8.64 16.23 0.85
CA LEU A 250 10.08 16.00 0.70
C LEU A 250 10.93 16.98 1.54
N ASP A 251 10.58 17.21 2.80
CA ASP A 251 11.42 17.96 3.74
C ASP A 251 12.58 17.06 4.18
N GLU A 252 13.81 17.36 3.70
CA GLU A 252 14.99 16.53 3.92
C GLU A 252 15.32 16.32 5.41
N GLU A 253 15.05 17.30 6.30
CA GLU A 253 15.33 17.18 7.73
C GLU A 253 14.35 16.19 8.39
N LYS A 254 13.05 16.30 8.05
CA LYS A 254 12.02 15.38 8.54
C LYS A 254 12.24 13.98 7.99
N MET A 255 12.43 13.84 6.67
CA MET A 255 12.68 12.56 6.01
C MET A 255 13.86 11.82 6.63
N LYS A 256 15.00 12.52 6.79
CA LYS A 256 16.18 11.95 7.43
C LYS A 256 15.88 11.42 8.83
N ALA A 257 15.21 12.22 9.66
CA ALA A 257 14.88 11.82 11.02
C ALA A 257 13.93 10.60 11.06
N GLU A 258 12.96 10.55 10.14
CA GLU A 258 12.01 9.45 10.01
C GLU A 258 12.68 8.18 9.50
N ILE A 259 13.54 8.25 8.47
CA ILE A 259 14.28 7.10 7.91
C ILE A 259 15.27 6.55 8.93
N GLU A 260 16.06 7.42 9.61
CA GLU A 260 16.97 7.00 10.68
C GLU A 260 16.25 6.38 11.89
N ARG A 261 14.99 6.74 12.14
CA ARG A 261 14.13 6.12 13.15
C ARG A 261 13.63 4.76 12.68
N ALA A 262 13.19 4.66 11.43
CA ALA A 262 12.74 3.42 10.82
C ALA A 262 13.82 2.35 10.81
N GLU A 263 15.05 2.69 10.44
CA GLU A 263 16.24 1.82 10.47
C GLU A 263 16.52 1.23 11.86
N LYS A 264 16.22 1.98 12.93
CA LYS A 264 16.40 1.51 14.31
C LYS A 264 15.26 0.62 14.81
N GLU A 265 14.06 0.77 14.25
CA GLU A 265 12.83 0.12 14.72
C GLU A 265 12.46 -1.13 13.90
N ALA A 266 12.99 -1.26 12.67
CA ALA A 266 12.67 -2.34 11.74
C ALA A 266 13.91 -3.11 11.26
N ASP A 267 13.68 -4.18 10.52
CA ASP A 267 14.71 -5.01 9.90
C ASP A 267 15.01 -4.57 8.46
N ILE A 268 14.06 -3.93 7.79
CA ILE A 268 14.12 -3.38 6.43
C ILE A 268 13.31 -2.10 6.38
N THR A 269 13.85 -1.08 5.72
CA THR A 269 13.19 0.21 5.50
C THR A 269 12.89 0.40 4.00
N VAL A 270 11.59 0.52 3.67
CA VAL A 270 11.09 0.81 2.32
C VAL A 270 10.61 2.25 2.27
N VAL A 271 11.04 2.99 1.27
CA VAL A 271 10.63 4.39 1.04
C VAL A 271 9.99 4.51 -0.34
N MET A 272 8.84 5.19 -0.41
CA MET A 272 8.10 5.47 -1.64
C MET A 272 8.06 6.98 -1.88
N PRO A 273 9.05 7.57 -2.56
CA PRO A 273 9.03 8.98 -2.91
C PRO A 273 8.32 9.21 -4.24
N GLN A 274 7.44 10.19 -4.29
CA GLN A 274 6.89 10.76 -5.51
C GLN A 274 7.68 12.01 -5.91
N MET A 275 8.47 11.91 -6.97
CA MET A 275 9.34 12.98 -7.45
C MET A 275 9.78 12.71 -8.90
N GLY A 276 10.12 13.76 -9.63
CA GLY A 276 10.61 13.70 -11.00
C GLY A 276 9.86 14.67 -11.90
N ILE A 277 9.94 14.43 -13.20
CA ILE A 277 9.24 15.22 -14.22
C ILE A 277 8.34 14.27 -15.00
N GLU A 278 7.05 14.61 -15.07
CA GLU A 278 6.07 13.81 -15.79
C GLU A 278 6.53 13.48 -17.21
N TYR A 279 6.37 12.23 -17.59
CA TYR A 279 6.66 11.65 -18.91
C TYR A 279 8.14 11.67 -19.34
N GLN A 280 9.08 12.01 -18.46
CA GLN A 280 10.51 11.84 -18.71
C GLN A 280 10.94 10.42 -18.34
N LEU A 281 11.77 9.82 -19.24
CA LEU A 281 12.22 8.43 -19.06
C LEU A 281 13.47 8.31 -18.17
N GLU A 282 14.17 9.41 -17.95
CA GLU A 282 15.40 9.43 -17.15
C GLU A 282 15.20 10.28 -15.90
N PRO A 283 15.65 9.81 -14.73
CA PRO A 283 15.55 10.56 -13.49
C PRO A 283 16.38 11.85 -13.54
N THR A 284 15.86 12.89 -12.90
CA THR A 284 16.63 14.16 -12.72
C THR A 284 17.82 13.95 -11.80
N GLU A 285 18.78 14.85 -11.83
CA GLU A 285 19.93 14.78 -10.91
C GLU A 285 19.48 14.99 -9.46
N GLU A 286 18.49 15.86 -9.21
CA GLU A 286 17.91 16.08 -7.88
C GLU A 286 17.26 14.79 -7.34
N GLN A 287 16.58 14.04 -8.20
CA GLN A 287 15.98 12.75 -7.88
C GLN A 287 17.05 11.73 -7.47
N LYS A 288 18.12 11.62 -8.29
CA LYS A 288 19.26 10.74 -7.99
C LYS A 288 19.92 11.10 -6.66
N GLU A 289 20.25 12.39 -6.47
CA GLU A 289 20.89 12.87 -5.25
C GLU A 289 20.06 12.56 -4.00
N LEU A 290 18.74 12.82 -4.06
CA LEU A 290 17.86 12.61 -2.93
C LEU A 290 17.68 11.12 -2.60
N TYR A 291 17.52 10.26 -3.62
CA TYR A 291 17.35 8.83 -3.39
C TYR A 291 18.62 8.19 -2.82
N HIS A 292 19.79 8.62 -3.27
CA HIS A 292 21.07 8.19 -2.66
C HIS A 292 21.19 8.69 -1.21
N LYS A 293 20.78 9.92 -0.88
CA LYS A 293 20.71 10.40 0.50
C LYS A 293 19.78 9.52 1.35
N MET A 294 18.62 9.11 0.84
CA MET A 294 17.71 8.20 1.56
C MET A 294 18.38 6.86 1.88
N ILE A 295 19.15 6.30 0.93
CA ILE A 295 19.98 5.10 1.18
C ILE A 295 20.99 5.39 2.27
N ASP A 296 21.65 6.55 2.24
CA ASP A 296 22.64 6.92 3.26
C ASP A 296 22.01 7.10 4.66
N TRP A 297 20.78 7.53 4.74
CA TRP A 297 20.05 7.66 6.00
C TRP A 297 19.51 6.33 6.55
N GLY A 298 19.50 5.25 5.76
CA GLY A 298 19.13 3.90 6.19
C GLY A 298 18.02 3.22 5.38
N ALA A 299 17.56 3.81 4.28
CA ALA A 299 16.63 3.10 3.39
C ALA A 299 17.31 1.89 2.74
N ASP A 300 16.60 0.78 2.65
CA ASP A 300 17.05 -0.43 1.96
C ASP A 300 16.49 -0.52 0.54
N ILE A 301 15.25 -0.08 0.37
CA ILE A 301 14.50 -0.16 -0.87
C ILE A 301 13.82 1.17 -1.14
N ILE A 302 13.98 1.69 -2.35
CA ILE A 302 13.27 2.88 -2.84
C ILE A 302 12.43 2.48 -4.04
N PHE A 303 11.12 2.69 -3.94
CA PHE A 303 10.13 2.52 -4.98
C PHE A 303 9.59 3.89 -5.38
N GLY A 304 10.21 4.53 -6.38
CA GLY A 304 9.82 5.86 -6.85
C GLY A 304 8.57 5.86 -7.72
N GLY A 305 7.87 6.99 -7.75
CA GLY A 305 6.67 7.28 -8.53
C GLY A 305 6.60 8.72 -9.00
N HIS A 306 5.50 9.15 -9.61
CA HIS A 306 5.17 10.45 -10.18
C HIS A 306 5.41 10.61 -11.69
N PRO A 307 6.53 10.21 -12.33
CA PRO A 307 6.72 10.46 -13.77
C PRO A 307 5.66 9.81 -14.70
N HIS A 308 4.82 8.90 -14.20
CA HIS A 308 3.83 8.12 -14.98
C HIS A 308 4.43 7.27 -16.10
N VAL A 309 5.76 7.18 -16.14
CA VAL A 309 6.54 6.31 -17.01
C VAL A 309 7.61 5.60 -16.18
N VAL A 310 8.05 4.45 -16.63
CA VAL A 310 9.10 3.72 -15.93
C VAL A 310 10.44 4.44 -16.14
N GLU A 311 11.16 4.69 -15.05
CA GLU A 311 12.54 5.13 -15.04
C GLU A 311 13.47 3.98 -14.64
N PRO A 312 14.80 4.07 -14.93
CA PRO A 312 15.76 3.03 -14.62
C PRO A 312 15.78 2.60 -13.14
N ALA A 313 16.31 1.40 -12.92
CA ALA A 313 16.59 0.90 -11.58
C ALA A 313 18.09 0.66 -11.40
N GLU A 314 18.58 0.80 -10.16
CA GLU A 314 19.95 0.50 -9.81
C GLU A 314 20.08 -0.30 -8.51
N THR A 315 21.21 -1.00 -8.41
CA THR A 315 21.65 -1.65 -7.18
C THR A 315 22.79 -0.85 -6.58
N VAL A 316 22.60 -0.38 -5.34
CA VAL A 316 23.61 0.38 -4.60
C VAL A 316 24.29 -0.55 -3.58
N ASP A 317 25.61 -0.63 -3.59
CA ASP A 317 26.37 -1.31 -2.54
C ASP A 317 26.64 -0.32 -1.40
N LYS A 318 26.13 -0.64 -0.22
CA LYS A 318 26.38 0.13 1.00
C LYS A 318 26.94 -0.79 2.06
N ASP A 319 28.21 -0.60 2.38
CA ASP A 319 28.92 -1.38 3.41
C ASP A 319 28.89 -2.90 3.16
N GLY A 320 28.82 -3.32 1.89
CA GLY A 320 28.76 -4.72 1.46
C GLY A 320 27.35 -5.32 1.46
N ASP A 321 26.32 -4.52 1.72
CA ASP A 321 24.90 -4.88 1.58
C ASP A 321 24.29 -4.18 0.35
N LYS A 322 23.62 -4.95 -0.49
CA LYS A 322 22.91 -4.42 -1.66
C LYS A 322 21.63 -3.72 -1.24
N LYS A 323 21.42 -2.51 -1.77
CA LYS A 323 20.20 -1.72 -1.65
C LYS A 323 19.58 -1.55 -3.05
N LEU A 324 18.29 -1.32 -3.11
CA LEU A 324 17.53 -1.23 -4.35
C LEU A 324 16.96 0.17 -4.54
N ILE A 325 17.16 0.76 -5.69
CA ILE A 325 16.44 1.95 -6.15
C ILE A 325 15.76 1.61 -7.49
N ILE A 326 14.47 1.92 -7.62
CA ILE A 326 13.83 2.17 -8.90
C ILE A 326 13.32 3.61 -8.88
N TYR A 327 13.71 4.41 -9.86
CA TYR A 327 13.42 5.84 -9.85
C TYR A 327 11.96 6.15 -10.11
N SER A 328 11.29 5.39 -10.99
CA SER A 328 9.83 5.39 -11.15
C SER A 328 9.33 4.03 -11.61
N MET A 329 8.27 3.54 -10.98
CA MET A 329 7.59 2.29 -11.35
C MET A 329 6.57 2.48 -12.49
N GLY A 330 6.23 3.73 -12.87
CA GLY A 330 5.26 4.06 -13.90
C GLY A 330 3.82 3.68 -13.55
N ASN A 331 2.93 3.80 -14.52
CA ASN A 331 1.50 3.49 -14.32
C ASN A 331 1.24 1.99 -14.23
N PHE A 332 0.48 1.57 -13.22
CA PHE A 332 0.02 0.18 -13.10
C PHE A 332 -1.45 0.01 -13.51
N LEU A 333 -2.28 1.04 -13.32
CA LEU A 333 -3.62 1.15 -13.87
C LEU A 333 -3.90 2.62 -14.20
N SER A 334 -4.12 2.93 -15.48
CA SER A 334 -4.36 4.32 -15.92
C SER A 334 -5.09 4.35 -17.27
N ASN A 335 -5.68 5.51 -17.63
CA ASN A 335 -6.12 5.81 -18.99
C ASN A 335 -5.10 6.62 -19.79
N GLN A 336 -3.96 6.98 -19.21
CA GLN A 336 -2.84 7.59 -19.95
C GLN A 336 -2.24 6.53 -20.88
N ARG A 337 -2.19 6.84 -22.16
CA ARG A 337 -1.74 5.91 -23.20
C ARG A 337 -1.58 6.60 -24.56
N ILE A 338 -0.96 5.92 -25.49
CA ILE A 338 -0.69 6.46 -26.81
C ILE A 338 -1.92 7.04 -27.52
N GLU A 339 -3.10 6.45 -27.31
CA GLU A 339 -4.34 6.92 -27.95
C GLU A 339 -4.99 8.12 -27.25
N THR A 340 -4.62 8.43 -26.01
CA THR A 340 -5.19 9.53 -25.20
C THR A 340 -4.23 10.68 -24.97
N MET A 341 -2.93 10.49 -25.25
CA MET A 341 -1.85 11.45 -25.02
C MET A 341 -1.05 11.70 -26.29
N GLN A 342 -1.75 12.01 -27.39
CA GLN A 342 -1.14 12.09 -28.75
C GLN A 342 -0.11 13.21 -28.89
N ASP A 343 -0.17 14.24 -28.06
CA ASP A 343 0.75 15.38 -28.07
C ASP A 343 2.00 15.14 -27.21
N GLU A 344 2.04 14.01 -26.47
CA GLU A 344 3.14 13.66 -25.58
C GLU A 344 4.14 12.72 -26.26
N GLU A 345 5.43 13.11 -26.32
CA GLU A 345 6.48 12.34 -26.99
C GLU A 345 6.59 10.92 -26.46
N ASN A 346 6.48 10.75 -25.14
CA ASN A 346 6.62 9.47 -24.45
C ASN A 346 5.28 8.78 -24.16
N ALA A 347 4.18 9.16 -24.85
CA ALA A 347 2.84 8.62 -24.62
C ALA A 347 2.78 7.08 -24.58
N LYS A 348 3.58 6.37 -25.40
CA LYS A 348 3.62 4.91 -25.38
C LYS A 348 4.13 4.32 -24.06
N TRP A 349 4.88 5.09 -23.28
CA TRP A 349 5.42 4.66 -22.00
C TRP A 349 4.42 4.82 -20.86
N THR A 350 3.41 5.69 -21.01
CA THR A 350 2.41 5.91 -19.96
C THR A 350 1.40 4.77 -19.79
N GLU A 351 1.35 3.83 -20.75
CA GLU A 351 0.57 2.59 -20.61
C GLU A 351 1.39 1.43 -20.01
N ARG A 352 2.64 1.71 -19.57
CA ARG A 352 3.62 0.74 -19.07
C ARG A 352 3.99 1.04 -17.63
N GLY A 353 4.22 -0.02 -16.88
CA GLY A 353 4.71 0.03 -15.52
C GLY A 353 5.54 -1.19 -15.19
N VAL A 354 5.94 -1.33 -13.95
CA VAL A 354 6.59 -2.54 -13.45
C VAL A 354 5.93 -3.02 -12.17
N LEU A 355 5.91 -4.34 -12.00
CA LEU A 355 5.69 -4.98 -10.71
C LEU A 355 7.08 -5.35 -10.17
N MET A 356 7.51 -4.66 -9.13
CA MET A 356 8.73 -5.01 -8.40
C MET A 356 8.49 -6.24 -7.54
N ASP A 357 9.42 -7.18 -7.54
CA ASP A 357 9.37 -8.45 -6.80
C ASP A 357 10.68 -8.62 -6.03
N VAL A 358 10.63 -8.42 -4.73
CA VAL A 358 11.80 -8.39 -3.87
C VAL A 358 11.69 -9.46 -2.81
N THR A 359 12.69 -10.33 -2.72
CA THR A 359 12.82 -11.32 -1.65
C THR A 359 13.79 -10.84 -0.59
N ILE A 360 13.31 -10.70 0.63
CA ILE A 360 14.09 -10.35 1.80
C ILE A 360 14.36 -11.61 2.61
N LYS A 361 15.57 -11.76 3.09
CA LYS A 361 16.01 -12.90 3.88
C LYS A 361 16.61 -12.46 5.20
N LYS A 362 16.17 -13.07 6.29
CA LYS A 362 16.74 -12.91 7.64
C LYS A 362 17.40 -14.20 8.06
N LYS A 363 18.71 -14.15 8.34
CA LYS A 363 19.51 -15.28 8.80
C LYS A 363 20.46 -14.85 9.90
N ALA A 364 20.50 -15.58 10.99
CA ALA A 364 21.36 -15.29 12.14
C ALA A 364 21.25 -13.83 12.64
N GLY A 365 20.05 -13.25 12.58
CA GLY A 365 19.79 -11.87 13.01
C GLY A 365 20.15 -10.79 11.97
N LYS A 366 20.79 -11.14 10.85
CA LYS A 366 21.06 -10.21 9.74
C LYS A 366 19.95 -10.32 8.69
N THR A 367 19.40 -9.18 8.27
CA THR A 367 18.41 -9.08 7.20
C THR A 367 19.06 -8.48 5.96
N THR A 368 18.81 -9.06 4.79
CA THR A 368 19.34 -8.62 3.49
C THR A 368 18.32 -8.80 2.38
N ILE A 369 18.45 -8.05 1.30
CA ILE A 369 17.73 -8.32 0.06
C ILE A 369 18.44 -9.47 -0.67
N GLU A 370 17.74 -10.59 -0.85
CA GLU A 370 18.29 -11.77 -1.53
C GLU A 370 18.13 -11.67 -3.05
N THR A 371 16.95 -11.25 -3.51
CA THR A 371 16.66 -11.05 -4.95
C THR A 371 15.80 -9.82 -5.16
N ALA A 372 16.02 -9.15 -6.28
CA ALA A 372 15.12 -8.12 -6.79
C ALA A 372 14.90 -8.33 -8.30
N LYS A 373 13.66 -8.23 -8.74
CA LYS A 373 13.25 -8.33 -10.14
C LYS A 373 12.23 -7.23 -10.44
N ALA A 374 12.27 -6.73 -11.66
CA ALA A 374 11.23 -5.87 -12.21
C ALA A 374 10.49 -6.66 -13.30
N HIS A 375 9.21 -6.92 -13.10
CA HIS A 375 8.35 -7.56 -14.09
C HIS A 375 7.63 -6.48 -14.89
N PRO A 376 7.90 -6.32 -16.20
CA PRO A 376 7.19 -5.36 -17.03
C PRO A 376 5.68 -5.57 -16.98
N SER A 377 4.94 -4.49 -16.79
CA SER A 377 3.48 -4.48 -16.87
C SER A 377 2.97 -3.55 -17.96
N TRP A 378 1.75 -3.78 -18.39
CA TRP A 378 1.10 -3.00 -19.43
C TRP A 378 -0.40 -2.89 -19.17
N VAL A 379 -0.94 -1.67 -19.29
CA VAL A 379 -2.38 -1.45 -19.13
C VAL A 379 -3.08 -1.73 -20.45
N ASN A 380 -3.69 -2.90 -20.57
CA ASN A 380 -4.52 -3.25 -21.72
C ASN A 380 -5.85 -2.50 -21.67
N ARG A 381 -6.32 -2.06 -22.85
CA ARG A 381 -7.63 -1.42 -23.03
C ARG A 381 -8.42 -2.12 -24.12
N THR A 382 -9.37 -2.96 -23.71
CA THR A 382 -10.23 -3.73 -24.64
C THR A 382 -11.56 -3.01 -24.87
N PRO A 383 -11.97 -2.72 -26.13
CA PRO A 383 -13.29 -2.20 -26.42
C PRO A 383 -14.39 -3.20 -25.99
N LYS A 384 -15.38 -2.76 -25.23
CA LYS A 384 -16.56 -3.60 -24.86
C LYS A 384 -17.62 -3.66 -25.96
N GLY A 385 -17.51 -2.85 -27.03
CA GLY A 385 -18.50 -2.78 -28.11
C GLY A 385 -19.83 -2.14 -27.67
N THR A 386 -19.88 -1.57 -26.49
CA THR A 386 -21.04 -0.90 -25.91
C THR A 386 -20.71 0.55 -25.54
N TYR A 387 -21.75 1.32 -25.23
CA TYR A 387 -21.63 2.74 -24.90
C TYR A 387 -22.27 3.04 -23.55
N SER A 388 -21.76 4.07 -22.86
CA SER A 388 -22.42 4.61 -21.66
C SER A 388 -23.77 5.26 -22.02
N PRO A 389 -24.63 5.56 -21.03
CA PRO A 389 -25.89 6.31 -21.27
C PRO A 389 -25.69 7.66 -21.96
N GLU A 390 -24.54 8.32 -21.74
CA GLU A 390 -24.13 9.59 -22.35
C GLU A 390 -23.52 9.43 -23.75
N GLY A 391 -23.40 8.19 -24.26
CA GLY A 391 -22.90 7.89 -25.60
C GLY A 391 -21.37 7.75 -25.72
N TYR A 392 -20.63 7.62 -24.61
CA TYR A 392 -19.18 7.37 -24.64
C TYR A 392 -18.89 5.88 -24.83
N PRO A 393 -17.92 5.49 -25.68
CA PRO A 393 -17.53 4.09 -25.83
C PRO A 393 -16.94 3.55 -24.51
N LEU A 394 -17.30 2.32 -24.17
CA LEU A 394 -16.81 1.65 -22.98
C LEU A 394 -15.62 0.75 -23.32
N TYR A 395 -14.62 0.78 -22.42
CA TYR A 395 -13.39 0.01 -22.54
C TYR A 395 -13.09 -0.66 -21.20
N LEU A 396 -12.79 -1.94 -21.25
CA LEU A 396 -12.23 -2.65 -20.09
C LEU A 396 -10.74 -2.36 -20.00
N TYR A 397 -10.31 -1.92 -18.82
CA TYR A 397 -8.91 -1.67 -18.49
C TYR A 397 -8.42 -2.80 -17.59
N GLN A 398 -7.33 -3.45 -18.00
CA GLN A 398 -6.75 -4.56 -17.25
C GLN A 398 -5.23 -4.46 -17.27
N THR A 399 -4.61 -4.62 -16.11
CA THR A 399 -3.15 -4.66 -16.04
C THR A 399 -2.67 -6.06 -16.35
N TYR A 400 -1.70 -6.16 -17.26
CA TYR A 400 -1.02 -7.40 -17.65
C TYR A 400 0.41 -7.40 -17.09
N ILE A 401 0.84 -8.48 -16.47
CA ILE A 401 2.26 -8.74 -16.24
C ILE A 401 2.77 -9.45 -17.50
N LEU A 402 3.68 -8.79 -18.23
CA LEU A 402 4.01 -9.16 -19.59
C LEU A 402 4.67 -10.53 -19.71
N ASP A 403 5.29 -11.03 -18.64
CA ASP A 403 5.82 -12.40 -18.55
C ASP A 403 4.75 -13.48 -18.91
N ASP A 404 3.49 -13.23 -18.61
CA ASP A 404 2.38 -14.14 -18.91
C ASP A 404 1.83 -13.96 -20.35
N PHE A 405 2.26 -12.93 -21.11
CA PHE A 405 1.68 -12.54 -22.39
C PHE A 405 2.68 -12.53 -23.57
N ILE A 406 4.00 -12.67 -23.32
CA ILE A 406 5.04 -12.85 -24.34
C ILE A 406 5.00 -14.27 -24.94
N GLU A 407 5.88 -14.58 -25.87
CA GLU A 407 6.02 -15.94 -26.44
C GLU A 407 6.27 -16.96 -25.33
N GLY A 408 5.44 -18.02 -25.31
CA GLY A 408 5.44 -19.05 -24.27
C GLY A 408 4.70 -18.67 -23.00
N GLY A 409 4.20 -17.44 -22.87
CA GLY A 409 3.41 -16.98 -21.74
C GLY A 409 2.01 -17.57 -21.69
N LYS A 410 1.46 -17.68 -20.49
CA LYS A 410 0.19 -18.38 -20.19
C LYS A 410 -1.04 -17.85 -20.95
N TYR A 411 -1.06 -16.56 -21.26
CA TYR A 411 -2.22 -15.89 -21.87
C TYR A 411 -1.95 -15.41 -23.31
N ARG A 412 -0.79 -15.75 -23.89
CA ARG A 412 -0.38 -15.32 -25.23
C ARG A 412 -1.42 -15.59 -26.32
N ASP A 413 -2.02 -16.78 -26.30
CA ASP A 413 -2.97 -17.22 -27.33
C ASP A 413 -4.33 -16.51 -27.28
N GLN A 414 -4.59 -15.74 -26.23
CA GLN A 414 -5.81 -14.93 -26.09
C GLN A 414 -5.72 -13.58 -26.84
N LEU A 415 -4.53 -13.21 -27.29
CA LEU A 415 -4.25 -11.91 -27.90
C LEU A 415 -4.38 -11.96 -29.41
N ASP A 416 -4.86 -10.84 -30.00
CA ASP A 416 -4.71 -10.61 -31.46
C ASP A 416 -3.25 -10.27 -31.81
N GLU A 417 -2.91 -10.36 -33.11
CA GLU A 417 -1.54 -10.18 -33.58
C GLU A 417 -1.02 -8.75 -33.33
N ALA A 418 -1.86 -7.72 -33.42
CA ALA A 418 -1.45 -6.32 -33.18
C ALA A 418 -1.11 -6.11 -31.71
N THR A 419 -1.90 -6.70 -30.79
CA THR A 419 -1.63 -6.65 -29.34
C THR A 419 -0.36 -7.44 -28.99
N LYS A 420 -0.14 -8.60 -29.62
CA LYS A 420 1.11 -9.38 -29.45
C LYS A 420 2.35 -8.57 -29.81
N GLU A 421 2.34 -7.88 -30.96
CA GLU A 421 3.46 -7.04 -31.43
C GLU A 421 3.73 -5.88 -30.45
N ARG A 422 2.68 -5.21 -29.96
CA ARG A 422 2.84 -4.12 -28.95
C ARG A 422 3.45 -4.64 -27.66
N ILE A 423 2.98 -5.79 -27.17
CA ILE A 423 3.47 -6.41 -25.93
C ILE A 423 4.93 -6.84 -26.07
N ASP A 424 5.30 -7.51 -27.17
CA ASP A 424 6.69 -7.94 -27.41
C ASP A 424 7.63 -6.74 -27.46
N THR A 425 7.20 -5.66 -28.14
CA THR A 425 7.96 -4.40 -28.19
C THR A 425 8.09 -3.78 -26.79
N ALA A 426 6.97 -3.67 -26.03
CA ALA A 426 6.98 -3.12 -24.69
C ALA A 426 7.86 -3.93 -23.75
N TYR A 427 7.76 -5.26 -23.76
CA TYR A 427 8.56 -6.15 -22.93
C TYR A 427 10.07 -5.96 -23.15
N LYS A 428 10.47 -5.92 -24.42
CA LYS A 428 11.87 -5.71 -24.80
C LYS A 428 12.38 -4.34 -24.36
N GLU A 429 11.68 -3.26 -24.76
CA GLU A 429 12.07 -1.88 -24.46
C GLU A 429 12.15 -1.66 -22.94
N MET A 430 11.19 -2.18 -22.17
CA MET A 430 11.17 -1.99 -20.72
C MET A 430 12.31 -2.74 -20.01
N ASN A 431 12.59 -4.00 -20.38
CA ASN A 431 13.72 -4.72 -19.78
C ASN A 431 15.06 -4.06 -20.07
N GLU A 432 15.24 -3.51 -21.29
CA GLU A 432 16.44 -2.75 -21.64
C GLU A 432 16.53 -1.45 -20.85
N HIS A 433 15.42 -0.73 -20.68
CA HIS A 433 15.35 0.57 -20.03
C HIS A 433 15.48 0.51 -18.51
N VAL A 434 14.71 -0.39 -17.86
CA VAL A 434 14.82 -0.60 -16.41
C VAL A 434 16.23 -0.98 -16.00
N GLY A 435 16.91 -1.81 -16.78
CA GLY A 435 18.33 -2.11 -16.65
C GLY A 435 18.75 -2.72 -15.31
N LEU A 436 17.81 -3.21 -14.48
CA LEU A 436 18.09 -3.77 -13.14
C LEU A 436 19.04 -4.96 -13.25
N LYS A 437 20.16 -4.89 -12.53
CA LYS A 437 21.17 -5.95 -12.40
C LYS A 437 21.31 -6.29 -10.90
N TRP A 438 20.68 -7.38 -10.50
CA TRP A 438 20.70 -7.82 -9.10
C TRP A 438 21.69 -8.94 -8.83
#